data_b824cc7a1729062b5d24de47da568cc3
#
_entry.id   b824cc7a1729062b5d24de47da568cc3
#
_cell.length_a   1.000
_cell.length_b   1.000
_cell.length_c   1.000
_cell.angle_alpha   90.00
_cell.angle_beta   90.00
_cell.angle_gamma   90.00
#
_symmetry.space_group_name_H-M   'P 1'
#
loop_
_entity.id
_entity.type
_entity.pdbx_description
1 polymer ?
#
loop_
_entity_poly.entity_id
_entity_poly.type
_entity_poly.pdbx_seq_one_letter_code
_entity_poly.pdbx_strand_id
1 'polypeptide(L)'
;NVCLPKDQILFFNLHAGEPTLWPDLDEFCEYVKSLNPRNIIRLLTNGTRKTSWWTTRNRLIDNIIVSVHHGQSKNEVISEKFDAVYDSGIDVSLHVMVDTNAFEVCMDTYKYLYNNCKGPQLIFKPLRKTITDSVLQDYTPEQISIMQDLPEKPHKGQRNRQQVDMQWKRIGEEPVRIRNLEKENKG
;
A
#
# COMPACT_ATOMS: atom_id res chain seq x y z
N ASN A 1 21.71 18.57 10.99
CA ASN A 1 21.48 17.40 11.84
C ASN A 1 20.06 17.52 12.37
N VAL A 2 19.14 16.71 11.85
CA VAL A 2 17.80 16.58 12.41
C VAL A 2 17.91 15.56 13.56
N CYS A 3 17.81 16.04 14.80
CA CYS A 3 17.69 15.14 15.96
C CYS A 3 16.29 14.53 15.94
N LEU A 4 16.20 13.27 15.54
CA LEU A 4 14.95 12.52 15.66
C LEU A 4 14.76 12.06 17.12
N PRO A 5 13.55 12.18 17.69
CA PRO A 5 13.28 11.74 19.06
C PRO A 5 13.49 10.22 19.18
N LYS A 6 14.37 9.80 20.08
CA LYS A 6 14.73 8.37 20.26
C LYS A 6 13.57 7.50 20.77
N ASP A 7 12.60 8.11 21.42
CA ASP A 7 11.47 7.40 22.06
C ASP A 7 10.23 7.30 21.16
N GLN A 8 10.24 7.98 20.02
CA GLN A 8 9.12 7.95 19.07
C GLN A 8 9.34 6.90 18.00
N ILE A 9 8.25 6.20 17.63
CA ILE A 9 8.22 5.36 16.44
C ILE A 9 7.95 6.25 15.24
N LEU A 10 8.87 6.29 14.30
CA LEU A 10 8.74 7.04 13.07
C LEU A 10 8.20 6.16 11.95
N PHE A 11 7.38 6.73 11.12
CA PHE A 11 6.83 6.09 9.95
C PHE A 11 7.40 6.71 8.68
N PHE A 12 8.14 5.92 7.91
CA PHE A 12 8.74 6.33 6.65
C PHE A 12 7.93 5.76 5.49
N ASN A 13 7.30 6.63 4.74
CA ASN A 13 6.54 6.25 3.55
C ASN A 13 7.33 6.65 2.31
N LEU A 14 7.94 5.67 1.66
CA LEU A 14 8.74 5.87 0.47
C LEU A 14 7.87 5.69 -0.77
N HIS A 15 7.64 6.78 -1.45
CA HIS A 15 6.88 6.86 -2.69
C HIS A 15 7.48 7.93 -3.60
N ALA A 16 7.17 7.90 -4.84
CA ALA A 16 7.67 8.68 -5.96
C ALA A 16 8.66 7.88 -6.83
N GLY A 17 8.34 7.78 -8.10
CA GLY A 17 9.00 6.83 -8.98
C GLY A 17 8.80 5.38 -8.50
N GLU A 18 9.84 4.58 -8.65
CA GLU A 18 9.87 3.20 -8.15
C GLU A 18 10.97 3.08 -7.08
N PRO A 19 10.61 3.09 -5.78
CA PRO A 19 11.61 3.09 -4.69
C PRO A 19 12.56 1.90 -4.72
N THR A 20 12.13 0.76 -5.25
CA THR A 20 12.97 -0.44 -5.34
C THR A 20 14.14 -0.32 -6.33
N LEU A 21 14.17 0.75 -7.14
CA LEU A 21 15.27 1.07 -8.04
C LEU A 21 16.32 1.98 -7.39
N TRP A 22 16.03 2.53 -6.21
CA TRP A 22 16.99 3.38 -5.52
C TRP A 22 18.18 2.55 -5.02
N PRO A 23 19.41 2.86 -5.45
CA PRO A 23 20.60 2.06 -5.11
C PRO A 23 20.85 1.96 -3.61
N ASP A 24 20.61 3.04 -2.87
CA ASP A 24 20.95 3.16 -1.45
C ASP A 24 19.76 2.80 -0.54
N LEU A 25 18.72 2.16 -1.08
CA LEU A 25 17.51 1.81 -0.33
C LEU A 25 17.82 0.96 0.91
N ASP A 26 18.64 -0.05 0.75
CA ASP A 26 18.98 -0.96 1.86
C ASP A 26 19.75 -0.23 2.96
N GLU A 27 20.76 0.58 2.60
CA GLU A 27 21.52 1.40 3.54
C GLU A 27 20.62 2.39 4.29
N PHE A 28 19.70 3.04 3.58
CA PHE A 28 18.71 3.91 4.21
C PHE A 28 17.82 3.15 5.20
N CYS A 29 17.32 1.98 4.83
CA CYS A 29 16.46 1.18 5.70
C CYS A 29 17.22 0.71 6.94
N GLU A 30 18.46 0.25 6.78
CA GLU A 30 19.35 -0.14 7.89
C GLU A 30 19.62 1.04 8.84
N TYR A 31 19.92 2.23 8.29
CA TYR A 31 20.08 3.44 9.08
C TYR A 31 18.81 3.77 9.88
N VAL A 32 17.64 3.77 9.26
CA VAL A 32 16.37 4.04 9.93
C VAL A 32 16.09 3.02 11.05
N LYS A 33 16.37 1.74 10.81
CA LYS A 33 16.22 0.68 11.83
C LYS A 33 17.25 0.77 12.95
N SER A 34 18.46 1.27 12.67
CA SER A 34 19.50 1.50 13.69
C SER A 34 19.14 2.63 14.66
N LEU A 35 18.40 3.64 14.20
CA LEU A 35 17.89 4.73 15.05
C LEU A 35 16.85 4.24 16.07
N ASN A 36 15.93 3.43 15.63
CA ASN A 36 14.95 2.73 16.45
C ASN A 36 14.43 1.50 15.67
N PRO A 37 14.65 0.27 16.14
CA PRO A 37 14.19 -0.95 15.46
C PRO A 37 12.65 -1.01 15.25
N ARG A 38 11.88 -0.23 16.01
CA ARG A 38 10.43 -0.13 15.89
C ARG A 38 9.97 0.84 14.79
N ASN A 39 10.88 1.62 14.19
CA ASN A 39 10.53 2.48 13.07
C ASN A 39 9.91 1.66 11.94
N ILE A 40 8.89 2.21 11.28
CA ILE A 40 8.13 1.52 10.25
C ILE A 40 8.53 2.08 8.88
N ILE A 41 8.90 1.18 7.97
CA ILE A 41 9.25 1.53 6.59
C ILE A 41 8.21 0.91 5.66
N ARG A 42 7.52 1.77 4.91
CA ARG A 42 6.55 1.39 3.89
C ARG A 42 7.05 1.80 2.52
N LEU A 43 6.92 0.91 1.54
CA LEU A 43 7.16 1.23 0.13
C LEU A 43 5.85 1.24 -0.65
N LEU A 44 5.67 2.25 -1.51
CA LEU A 44 4.70 2.22 -2.60
C LEU A 44 5.44 1.82 -3.87
N THR A 45 5.04 0.72 -4.50
CA THR A 45 5.80 0.07 -5.57
C THR A 45 4.88 -0.50 -6.66
N ASN A 46 5.42 -0.68 -7.86
CA ASN A 46 4.77 -1.46 -8.92
C ASN A 46 4.94 -2.98 -8.74
N GLY A 47 5.72 -3.41 -7.73
CA GLY A 47 5.89 -4.81 -7.38
C GLY A 47 6.67 -5.67 -8.38
N THR A 48 7.45 -5.09 -9.29
CA THR A 48 8.14 -5.85 -10.36
C THR A 48 9.32 -6.69 -9.88
N ARG A 49 9.91 -6.37 -8.72
CA ARG A 49 11.02 -7.16 -8.16
C ARG A 49 10.62 -8.61 -7.93
N LYS A 50 11.59 -9.54 -8.06
CA LYS A 50 11.40 -10.97 -7.79
C LYS A 50 10.99 -11.21 -6.34
N THR A 51 10.28 -12.30 -6.07
CA THR A 51 9.86 -12.70 -4.71
C THR A 51 11.03 -12.73 -3.74
N SER A 52 12.16 -13.33 -4.14
CA SER A 52 13.37 -13.43 -3.30
C SER A 52 13.93 -12.06 -2.89
N TRP A 53 13.80 -11.04 -3.74
CA TRP A 53 14.25 -9.68 -3.40
C TRP A 53 13.47 -9.12 -2.21
N TRP A 54 12.17 -9.39 -2.14
CA TRP A 54 11.32 -8.96 -1.03
C TRP A 54 11.58 -9.76 0.23
N THR A 55 11.55 -11.09 0.12
CA THR A 55 11.63 -11.98 1.29
C THR A 55 12.97 -11.87 2.05
N THR A 56 14.05 -11.50 1.36
CA THR A 56 15.35 -11.23 1.99
C THR A 56 15.41 -9.91 2.75
N ARG A 57 14.42 -9.02 2.54
CA ARG A 57 14.33 -7.68 3.17
C ARG A 57 13.24 -7.57 4.23
N ASN A 58 12.72 -8.69 4.70
CA ASN A 58 11.63 -8.73 5.69
C ASN A 58 11.98 -8.12 7.05
N ARG A 59 13.27 -7.90 7.34
CA ARG A 59 13.73 -7.17 8.53
C ARG A 59 13.86 -5.67 8.31
N LEU A 60 13.99 -5.24 7.07
CA LEU A 60 14.18 -3.85 6.68
C LEU A 60 12.85 -3.18 6.31
N ILE A 61 12.03 -3.86 5.53
CA ILE A 61 10.76 -3.35 5.01
C ILE A 61 9.63 -3.97 5.81
N ASP A 62 8.79 -3.12 6.37
CA ASP A 62 7.67 -3.56 7.21
C ASP A 62 6.38 -3.73 6.43
N ASN A 63 6.15 -2.87 5.42
CA ASN A 63 4.91 -2.82 4.69
C ASN A 63 5.15 -2.44 3.23
N ILE A 64 4.40 -3.04 2.32
CA ILE A 64 4.38 -2.64 0.92
C ILE A 64 2.95 -2.39 0.44
N ILE A 65 2.80 -1.33 -0.34
CA ILE A 65 1.60 -1.06 -1.12
C ILE A 65 1.96 -1.31 -2.58
N VAL A 66 1.32 -2.27 -3.20
CA VAL A 66 1.60 -2.66 -4.59
C VAL A 66 0.50 -2.13 -5.49
N SER A 67 0.86 -1.27 -6.44
CA SER A 67 -0.06 -0.85 -7.50
C SER A 67 -0.14 -1.95 -8.56
N VAL A 68 -1.27 -2.66 -8.61
CA VAL A 68 -1.53 -3.72 -9.58
C VAL A 68 -2.26 -3.11 -10.77
N HIS A 69 -1.57 -3.01 -11.90
CA HIS A 69 -2.15 -2.54 -13.15
C HIS A 69 -2.53 -3.74 -14.04
N HIS A 70 -3.61 -3.61 -14.80
CA HIS A 70 -4.02 -4.64 -15.76
C HIS A 70 -2.89 -4.91 -16.79
N GLY A 71 -2.73 -6.16 -17.20
CA GLY A 71 -1.72 -6.56 -18.19
C GLY A 71 -0.27 -6.56 -17.72
N GLN A 72 0.02 -6.17 -16.48
CA GLN A 72 1.38 -6.09 -15.94
C GLN A 72 1.97 -7.49 -15.63
N SER A 73 1.13 -8.41 -15.20
CA SER A 73 1.49 -9.80 -14.91
C SER A 73 0.22 -10.67 -14.89
N LYS A 74 0.40 -12.00 -14.94
CA LYS A 74 -0.71 -12.93 -14.74
C LYS A 74 -1.15 -12.90 -13.29
N ASN A 75 -2.46 -13.03 -13.06
CA ASN A 75 -3.06 -12.96 -11.72
C ASN A 75 -2.53 -14.04 -10.78
N GLU A 76 -2.24 -15.24 -11.30
CA GLU A 76 -1.64 -16.36 -10.56
C GLU A 76 -0.26 -15.97 -10.02
N VAL A 77 0.58 -15.37 -10.87
CA VAL A 77 1.93 -14.94 -10.50
C VAL A 77 1.88 -13.84 -9.43
N ILE A 78 0.92 -12.92 -9.53
CA ILE A 78 0.71 -11.85 -8.52
C ILE A 78 0.31 -12.49 -7.19
N SER A 79 -0.67 -13.38 -7.19
CA SER A 79 -1.19 -14.05 -6.00
C SER A 79 -0.09 -14.84 -5.28
N GLU A 80 0.58 -15.76 -5.96
CA GLU A 80 1.64 -16.60 -5.40
C GLU A 80 2.80 -15.75 -4.84
N LYS A 81 3.23 -14.75 -5.60
CA LYS A 81 4.32 -13.87 -5.22
C LYS A 81 4.01 -13.13 -3.93
N PHE A 82 2.86 -12.47 -3.85
CA PHE A 82 2.58 -11.61 -2.71
C PHE A 82 2.05 -12.36 -1.50
N ASP A 83 1.52 -13.56 -1.66
CA ASP A 83 1.32 -14.48 -0.53
C ASP A 83 2.67 -14.88 0.08
N ALA A 84 3.66 -15.25 -0.73
CA ALA A 84 5.01 -15.57 -0.24
C ALA A 84 5.70 -14.38 0.45
N VAL A 85 5.52 -13.16 -0.09
CA VAL A 85 6.03 -11.93 0.55
C VAL A 85 5.35 -11.68 1.89
N TYR A 86 4.04 -11.84 1.96
CA TYR A 86 3.27 -11.73 3.20
C TYR A 86 3.71 -12.77 4.24
N ASP A 87 3.89 -14.02 3.83
CA ASP A 87 4.34 -15.11 4.71
C ASP A 87 5.75 -14.88 5.25
N SER A 88 6.60 -14.14 4.52
CA SER A 88 7.93 -13.76 5.00
C SER A 88 7.93 -12.75 6.15
N GLY A 89 6.79 -12.08 6.40
CA GLY A 89 6.63 -11.11 7.48
C GLY A 89 6.43 -9.67 7.06
N ILE A 90 6.44 -9.37 5.76
CA ILE A 90 6.11 -8.05 5.23
C ILE A 90 4.59 -7.93 5.09
N ASP A 91 3.99 -6.87 5.64
CA ASP A 91 2.58 -6.59 5.40
C ASP A 91 2.38 -6.14 3.95
N VAL A 92 1.40 -6.72 3.26
CA VAL A 92 1.14 -6.47 1.85
C VAL A 92 -0.26 -5.92 1.65
N SER A 93 -0.37 -4.82 0.91
CA SER A 93 -1.62 -4.28 0.41
C SER A 93 -1.56 -4.20 -1.12
N LEU A 94 -2.43 -4.94 -1.80
CA LEU A 94 -2.57 -4.93 -3.25
C LEU A 94 -3.65 -3.93 -3.63
N HIS A 95 -3.26 -2.87 -4.32
CA HIS A 95 -4.18 -1.87 -4.87
C HIS A 95 -4.42 -2.19 -6.34
N VAL A 96 -5.57 -2.77 -6.67
CA VAL A 96 -5.96 -2.97 -8.07
C VAL A 96 -6.37 -1.63 -8.65
N MET A 97 -5.54 -1.12 -9.54
CA MET A 97 -5.73 0.18 -10.19
C MET A 97 -6.75 0.04 -11.30
N VAL A 98 -7.87 0.75 -11.17
CA VAL A 98 -8.98 0.62 -12.13
C VAL A 98 -8.82 1.64 -13.23
N ASP A 99 -8.72 1.15 -14.46
CA ASP A 99 -8.75 1.97 -15.67
C ASP A 99 -10.15 1.86 -16.30
N THR A 100 -10.77 3.00 -16.62
CA THR A 100 -12.10 3.03 -17.27
C THR A 100 -12.11 2.27 -18.59
N ASN A 101 -10.99 2.32 -19.34
CA ASN A 101 -10.86 1.64 -20.63
C ASN A 101 -10.64 0.12 -20.52
N ALA A 102 -10.26 -0.36 -19.34
CA ALA A 102 -10.00 -1.78 -19.07
C ALA A 102 -10.81 -2.26 -17.84
N PHE A 103 -11.95 -1.67 -17.59
CA PHE A 103 -12.73 -1.87 -16.37
C PHE A 103 -13.00 -3.34 -16.07
N GLU A 104 -13.50 -4.11 -17.03
CA GLU A 104 -13.83 -5.53 -16.87
C GLU A 104 -12.57 -6.36 -16.52
N VAL A 105 -11.45 -6.08 -17.19
CA VAL A 105 -10.17 -6.76 -16.91
C VAL A 105 -9.68 -6.46 -15.49
N CYS A 106 -9.85 -5.21 -15.03
CA CYS A 106 -9.53 -4.83 -13.66
C CYS A 106 -10.45 -5.54 -12.65
N MET A 107 -11.74 -5.69 -12.99
CA MET A 107 -12.72 -6.43 -12.19
C MET A 107 -12.36 -7.91 -12.07
N ASP A 108 -11.99 -8.54 -13.19
CA ASP A 108 -11.59 -9.96 -13.20
C ASP A 108 -10.30 -10.16 -12.39
N THR A 109 -9.34 -9.24 -12.52
CA THR A 109 -8.12 -9.24 -11.69
C THR A 109 -8.47 -9.13 -10.21
N TYR A 110 -9.36 -8.20 -9.83
CA TYR A 110 -9.79 -8.04 -8.44
C TYR A 110 -10.46 -9.29 -7.90
N LYS A 111 -11.43 -9.85 -8.62
CA LYS A 111 -12.15 -11.08 -8.24
C LYS A 111 -11.19 -12.25 -8.07
N TYR A 112 -10.26 -12.40 -9.02
CA TYR A 112 -9.24 -13.45 -8.93
C TYR A 112 -8.40 -13.33 -7.66
N LEU A 113 -7.82 -12.14 -7.42
CA LEU A 113 -6.98 -11.90 -6.24
C LEU A 113 -7.77 -11.99 -4.93
N TYR A 114 -9.03 -11.54 -4.93
CA TYR A 114 -9.92 -11.68 -3.77
C TYR A 114 -10.11 -13.13 -3.36
N ASN A 115 -10.28 -14.02 -4.32
CA ASN A 115 -10.54 -15.43 -4.05
C ASN A 115 -9.26 -16.23 -3.77
N ASN A 116 -8.12 -15.85 -4.34
CA ASN A 116 -6.91 -16.66 -4.34
C ASN A 116 -5.80 -16.17 -3.42
N CYS A 117 -5.65 -14.85 -3.19
CA CYS A 117 -4.68 -14.37 -2.19
C CYS A 117 -5.11 -14.76 -0.78
N LYS A 118 -4.17 -15.22 0.04
CA LYS A 118 -4.44 -15.68 1.40
C LYS A 118 -4.16 -14.63 2.47
N GLY A 119 -3.08 -13.87 2.31
CA GLY A 119 -2.56 -12.94 3.30
C GLY A 119 -2.76 -11.45 2.98
N PRO A 120 -2.46 -11.00 1.76
CA PRO A 120 -2.52 -9.60 1.39
C PRO A 120 -3.90 -8.96 1.58
N GLN A 121 -3.90 -7.70 2.02
CA GLN A 121 -5.08 -6.85 1.90
C GLN A 121 -5.32 -6.54 0.42
N LEU A 122 -6.58 -6.45 0.02
CA LEU A 122 -6.94 -6.10 -1.34
C LEU A 122 -7.82 -4.86 -1.34
N ILE A 123 -7.42 -3.87 -2.12
CA ILE A 123 -8.11 -2.60 -2.29
C ILE A 123 -8.36 -2.36 -3.78
N PHE A 124 -9.57 -1.99 -4.10
CA PHE A 124 -9.96 -1.54 -5.43
C PHE A 124 -9.80 -0.03 -5.51
N LYS A 125 -8.92 0.47 -6.38
CA LYS A 125 -8.55 1.89 -6.39
C LYS A 125 -8.83 2.56 -7.73
N PRO A 126 -9.86 3.42 -7.80
CA PRO A 126 -10.13 4.22 -9.00
C PRO A 126 -8.94 5.09 -9.38
N LEU A 127 -8.64 5.16 -10.67
CA LEU A 127 -7.62 6.07 -11.21
C LEU A 127 -8.15 7.51 -11.27
N ARG A 128 -7.23 8.45 -11.09
CA ARG A 128 -7.48 9.88 -11.30
C ARG A 128 -7.11 10.28 -12.72
N LYS A 129 -7.68 11.39 -13.22
CA LYS A 129 -7.35 11.93 -14.54
C LYS A 129 -5.90 12.34 -14.67
N THR A 130 -5.35 12.92 -13.60
CA THR A 130 -3.93 13.27 -13.49
C THR A 130 -3.39 12.92 -12.11
N ILE A 131 -2.07 12.89 -11.96
CA ILE A 131 -1.41 12.59 -10.67
C ILE A 131 -1.71 13.68 -9.63
N THR A 132 -1.87 14.93 -10.06
CA THR A 132 -2.10 16.09 -9.20
C THR A 132 -3.57 16.41 -8.98
N ASP A 133 -4.45 15.80 -9.76
CA ASP A 133 -5.87 16.08 -9.72
C ASP A 133 -6.59 15.20 -8.69
N SER A 134 -7.59 15.74 -8.01
CA SER A 134 -8.52 14.96 -7.19
C SER A 134 -9.63 14.32 -8.03
N VAL A 135 -9.78 14.75 -9.29
CA VAL A 135 -10.84 14.29 -10.19
C VAL A 135 -10.55 12.88 -10.68
N LEU A 136 -11.50 11.98 -10.47
CA LEU A 136 -11.45 10.62 -11.00
C LEU A 136 -11.58 10.61 -12.53
N GLN A 137 -11.16 9.50 -13.17
CA GLN A 137 -11.51 9.24 -14.56
C GLN A 137 -13.02 9.21 -14.73
N ASP A 138 -13.50 9.34 -15.98
CA ASP A 138 -14.94 9.38 -16.29
C ASP A 138 -15.55 7.96 -16.24
N TYR A 139 -15.82 7.48 -15.02
CA TYR A 139 -16.52 6.22 -14.79
C TYR A 139 -18.02 6.37 -15.09
N THR A 140 -18.63 5.35 -15.69
CA THR A 140 -20.09 5.33 -15.86
C THR A 140 -20.80 5.11 -14.53
N PRO A 141 -22.09 5.47 -14.39
CA PRO A 141 -22.86 5.20 -13.17
C PRO A 141 -22.85 3.72 -12.78
N GLU A 142 -22.89 2.81 -13.77
CA GLU A 142 -22.83 1.37 -13.56
C GLU A 142 -21.48 0.94 -12.99
N GLN A 143 -20.36 1.48 -13.53
CA GLN A 143 -19.02 1.22 -13.02
C GLN A 143 -18.87 1.71 -11.58
N ILE A 144 -19.40 2.89 -11.27
CA ILE A 144 -19.39 3.44 -9.90
C ILE A 144 -20.18 2.53 -8.96
N SER A 145 -21.38 2.09 -9.34
CA SER A 145 -22.19 1.18 -8.53
C SER A 145 -21.44 -0.13 -8.26
N ILE A 146 -20.85 -0.74 -9.29
CA ILE A 146 -20.06 -1.97 -9.12
C ILE A 146 -18.91 -1.75 -8.14
N MET A 147 -18.18 -0.63 -8.25
CA MET A 147 -17.05 -0.33 -7.35
C MET A 147 -17.48 -0.17 -5.88
N GLN A 148 -18.68 0.39 -5.65
CA GLN A 148 -19.23 0.59 -4.30
C GLN A 148 -19.68 -0.73 -3.64
N ASP A 149 -20.11 -1.69 -4.46
CA ASP A 149 -20.62 -2.99 -3.99
C ASP A 149 -19.52 -4.05 -3.80
N LEU A 150 -18.27 -3.72 -4.16
CA LEU A 150 -17.18 -4.67 -4.02
C LEU A 150 -16.83 -4.92 -2.55
N PRO A 151 -16.73 -6.19 -2.13
CA PRO A 151 -16.26 -6.50 -0.79
C PRO A 151 -14.78 -6.16 -0.65
N GLU A 152 -14.42 -5.35 0.33
CA GLU A 152 -13.02 -5.19 0.71
C GLU A 152 -12.50 -6.48 1.35
N LYS A 153 -11.27 -6.87 1.01
CA LYS A 153 -10.58 -7.94 1.70
C LYS A 153 -9.75 -7.34 2.83
N PRO A 154 -10.24 -7.43 4.08
CA PRO A 154 -9.53 -6.86 5.21
C PRO A 154 -8.20 -7.58 5.45
N HIS A 155 -7.26 -6.91 6.11
CA HIS A 155 -6.08 -7.57 6.65
C HIS A 155 -6.50 -8.76 7.53
N LYS A 156 -6.00 -9.94 7.23
CA LYS A 156 -6.05 -11.07 8.18
C LYS A 156 -4.99 -10.83 9.26
N GLY A 157 -5.41 -10.05 10.27
CA GLY A 157 -4.61 -9.78 11.45
C GLY A 157 -3.38 -8.90 11.16
N GLN A 158 -3.43 -7.66 11.61
CA GLN A 158 -2.18 -6.97 11.87
C GLN A 158 -1.38 -7.86 12.82
N ARG A 159 -0.24 -8.39 12.37
CA ARG A 159 0.71 -9.08 13.25
C ARG A 159 1.11 -8.08 14.30
N ASN A 160 0.46 -8.09 15.47
CA ASN A 160 0.75 -7.37 16.72
C ASN A 160 1.65 -6.11 16.63
N ARG A 161 1.59 -5.37 15.53
CA ARG A 161 2.19 -4.05 15.44
C ARG A 161 1.14 -3.08 15.96
N GLN A 162 1.40 -2.51 17.12
CA GLN A 162 0.59 -1.44 17.70
C GLN A 162 0.16 -0.50 16.59
N GLN A 163 -1.16 -0.27 16.47
CA GLN A 163 -1.68 0.79 15.62
C GLN A 163 -0.96 2.08 16.01
N VAL A 164 0.03 2.44 15.21
CA VAL A 164 0.64 3.76 15.33
C VAL A 164 -0.45 4.71 14.85
N ASP A 165 -1.06 5.42 15.79
CA ASP A 165 -1.94 6.54 15.47
C ASP A 165 -1.07 7.55 14.68
N MET A 166 -1.23 7.55 13.35
CA MET A 166 -0.50 8.45 12.49
C MET A 166 -0.99 9.87 12.75
N GLN A 167 -0.23 10.61 13.52
CA GLN A 167 -0.41 12.04 13.65
C GLN A 167 0.45 12.73 12.59
N TRP A 168 -0.18 13.25 11.56
CA TRP A 168 0.48 14.15 10.63
C TRP A 168 0.63 15.52 11.29
N LYS A 169 1.87 15.91 11.58
CA LYS A 169 2.19 17.24 12.03
C LYS A 169 2.79 18.02 10.87
N ARG A 170 2.05 18.96 10.30
CA ARG A 170 2.67 20.03 9.51
C ARG A 170 3.46 20.90 10.49
N ILE A 171 4.66 21.32 10.08
CA ILE A 171 5.47 22.24 10.89
C ILE A 171 4.63 23.50 11.13
N GLY A 172 4.23 23.75 12.37
CA GLY A 172 3.45 24.92 12.77
C GLY A 172 1.93 24.74 12.92
N GLU A 173 1.38 23.54 12.70
CA GLU A 173 -0.06 23.26 12.88
C GLU A 173 -0.32 22.19 13.96
N GLU A 174 -1.47 22.30 14.66
CA GLU A 174 -1.93 21.27 15.58
C GLU A 174 -2.18 19.95 14.85
N PRO A 175 -1.90 18.79 15.47
CA PRO A 175 -2.08 17.49 14.83
C PRO A 175 -3.56 17.21 14.55
N VAL A 176 -3.91 17.07 13.27
CA VAL A 176 -5.26 16.66 12.85
C VAL A 176 -5.37 15.14 12.98
N ARG A 177 -6.26 14.64 13.85
CA ARG A 177 -6.59 13.21 13.93
C ARG A 177 -7.44 12.83 12.73
N ILE A 178 -6.89 12.05 11.80
CA ILE A 178 -7.59 11.60 10.58
C ILE A 178 -8.85 10.77 10.86
N ARG A 179 -8.99 10.18 12.06
CA ARG A 179 -10.18 9.40 12.44
C ARG A 179 -11.51 10.18 12.43
N ASN A 180 -11.48 11.51 12.43
CA ASN A 180 -12.71 12.31 12.47
C ASN A 180 -13.26 12.69 11.09
N LEU A 181 -12.46 12.57 10.03
CA LEU A 181 -12.91 12.94 8.67
C LEU A 181 -13.89 11.95 8.05
N GLU A 182 -13.86 10.66 8.46
CA GLU A 182 -14.80 9.65 7.95
C GLU A 182 -16.19 9.72 8.59
N LYS A 183 -16.33 10.37 9.75
CA LYS A 183 -17.62 10.49 10.44
C LYS A 183 -18.42 11.75 10.06
N GLU A 184 -17.78 12.79 9.54
CA GLU A 184 -18.45 14.04 9.19
C GLU A 184 -19.10 14.03 7.80
N ASN A 185 -18.79 13.05 6.95
CA ASN A 185 -19.40 12.90 5.61
C ASN A 185 -20.60 11.95 5.56
N LYS A 186 -21.19 11.59 6.71
CA LYS A 186 -22.45 10.84 6.82
C LYS A 186 -23.53 11.67 7.52
N GLY A 187 -23.68 12.88 7.07
CA GLY A 187 -24.79 13.78 7.39
C GLY A 187 -25.56 14.15 6.14
#